data_042b01b6e14769048e7bc2fd452e6a8e
#
_entry.id   042b01b6e14769048e7bc2fd452e6a8e
#
_cell.length_a   1.000
_cell.length_b   1.000
_cell.length_c   1.000
_cell.angle_alpha   90.00
_cell.angle_beta   90.00
_cell.angle_gamma   90.00
#
_symmetry.space_group_name_H-M   'P 1'
#
loop_
_entity.id
_entity.type
_entity.pdbx_description
1 polymer ?
#
loop_
_entity_poly.entity_id
_entity_poly.type
_entity_poly.pdbx_seq_one_letter_code
_entity_poly.pdbx_strand_id
1 'polypeptide(L)'
;MVTSHLLCGAALTVTSDKLVDKKFWSAVEEMEVTHFPGVPYHYETMCRLRLERLPLTGIKTFTQAGGRLPETFKERITGYTKTTGSKFYVMYGQTEASPRMSTLQPEMYELHKESVGQALPGGEFIIEDDQKKVLPVGSKGQIVFHGPNVMLGYGASKEDLAAGDELRGVLRTGDTGFLDEDGFLTVTGRDARMGKIYGWRINLDELEREIEEYLSACVVQLDNNIWIGYLDSLDEESRKELLNAVTQKFSLPVSVFKFVELNAIPTTSRNKTDYNSVLQLIKDQAQK
;
A
#
# COMPACT_ATOMS: atom_id res chain seq x y z
N MET A 1 -6.58 -11.46 11.71
CA MET A 1 -6.88 -10.64 12.90
C MET A 1 -7.95 -11.24 13.80
N VAL A 2 -9.18 -11.47 13.33
CA VAL A 2 -10.26 -12.01 14.15
C VAL A 2 -9.80 -13.28 14.89
N THR A 3 -9.30 -14.29 14.18
CA THR A 3 -8.86 -15.56 14.75
C THR A 3 -7.76 -15.39 15.81
N SER A 4 -6.74 -14.57 15.53
CA SER A 4 -5.64 -14.37 16.49
C SER A 4 -6.09 -13.68 17.77
N HIS A 5 -7.00 -12.69 17.68
CA HIS A 5 -7.55 -12.01 18.85
C HIS A 5 -8.39 -12.98 19.71
N LEU A 6 -9.25 -13.78 19.06
CA LEU A 6 -10.07 -14.76 19.78
C LEU A 6 -9.21 -15.86 20.43
N LEU A 7 -8.15 -16.31 19.78
CA LEU A 7 -7.21 -17.27 20.37
C LEU A 7 -6.49 -16.72 21.61
N CYS A 8 -6.25 -15.41 21.64
CA CYS A 8 -5.67 -14.75 22.81
C CYS A 8 -6.70 -14.32 23.85
N GLY A 9 -7.98 -14.69 23.71
CA GLY A 9 -9.05 -14.32 24.62
C GLY A 9 -9.47 -12.84 24.57
N ALA A 10 -9.09 -12.13 23.49
CA ALA A 10 -9.48 -10.74 23.31
C ALA A 10 -10.93 -10.61 22.81
N ALA A 11 -11.63 -9.57 23.26
CA ALA A 11 -12.92 -9.20 22.72
C ALA A 11 -12.78 -8.49 21.38
N LEU A 12 -13.81 -8.62 20.54
CA LEU A 12 -13.91 -7.93 19.26
C LEU A 12 -15.12 -7.00 19.24
N THR A 13 -14.88 -5.72 18.99
CA THR A 13 -15.96 -4.75 18.75
C THR A 13 -16.19 -4.67 17.24
N VAL A 14 -17.40 -4.98 16.79
CA VAL A 14 -17.79 -4.92 15.37
C VAL A 14 -18.86 -3.87 15.21
N THR A 15 -18.67 -2.93 14.29
CA THR A 15 -19.64 -1.88 13.96
C THR A 15 -19.74 -1.69 12.45
N SER A 16 -20.91 -1.24 12.00
CA SER A 16 -21.14 -0.76 10.63
C SER A 16 -21.02 0.77 10.51
N ASP A 17 -20.82 1.47 11.64
CA ASP A 17 -20.69 2.92 11.65
C ASP A 17 -19.37 3.35 10.99
N LYS A 18 -19.38 4.52 10.36
CA LYS A 18 -18.20 5.07 9.70
C LYS A 18 -17.35 5.88 10.68
N LEU A 19 -16.04 5.99 10.40
CA LEU A 19 -15.12 6.79 11.23
C LEU A 19 -15.54 8.27 11.38
N VAL A 20 -16.34 8.80 10.47
CA VAL A 20 -16.86 10.18 10.54
C VAL A 20 -18.07 10.30 11.48
N ASP A 21 -18.67 9.19 11.90
CA ASP A 21 -19.86 9.17 12.73
C ASP A 21 -19.48 9.22 14.21
N LYS A 22 -20.17 10.03 14.99
CA LYS A 22 -19.98 10.10 16.44
C LYS A 22 -20.21 8.75 17.13
N LYS A 23 -21.18 7.96 16.62
CA LYS A 23 -21.51 6.63 17.16
C LYS A 23 -20.32 5.66 17.13
N PHE A 24 -19.50 5.73 16.06
CA PHE A 24 -18.28 4.92 15.96
C PHE A 24 -17.36 5.20 17.15
N TRP A 25 -17.11 6.46 17.42
CA TRP A 25 -16.21 6.87 18.49
C TRP A 25 -16.78 6.64 19.88
N SER A 26 -18.11 6.81 20.07
CA SER A 26 -18.77 6.40 21.31
C SER A 26 -18.60 4.91 21.59
N ALA A 27 -18.74 4.05 20.57
CA ALA A 27 -18.49 2.62 20.73
C ALA A 27 -17.03 2.30 21.07
N VAL A 28 -16.06 3.04 20.50
CA VAL A 28 -14.63 2.88 20.83
C VAL A 28 -14.37 3.15 22.32
N GLU A 29 -14.99 4.21 22.88
CA GLU A 29 -14.87 4.55 24.32
C GLU A 29 -15.63 3.57 25.22
N GLU A 30 -16.91 3.32 24.95
CA GLU A 30 -17.78 2.46 25.75
C GLU A 30 -17.28 1.01 25.84
N MET A 31 -16.67 0.51 24.76
CA MET A 31 -16.13 -0.85 24.68
C MET A 31 -14.65 -0.91 25.09
N GLU A 32 -14.08 0.21 25.57
CA GLU A 32 -12.68 0.31 26.02
C GLU A 32 -11.70 -0.29 25.01
N VAL A 33 -11.85 0.06 23.74
CA VAL A 33 -11.04 -0.49 22.66
C VAL A 33 -9.57 -0.12 22.83
N THR A 34 -8.70 -1.12 22.88
CA THR A 34 -7.25 -0.94 23.10
C THR A 34 -6.41 -1.16 21.84
N HIS A 35 -6.98 -1.78 20.80
CA HIS A 35 -6.29 -2.04 19.53
C HIS A 35 -7.14 -1.57 18.35
N PHE A 36 -6.55 -0.71 17.51
CA PHE A 36 -7.19 -0.18 16.31
C PHE A 36 -6.46 -0.71 15.06
N PRO A 37 -7.06 -1.67 14.34
CA PRO A 37 -6.55 -2.10 13.03
C PRO A 37 -7.08 -1.20 11.93
N GLY A 38 -6.20 -0.70 11.06
CA GLY A 38 -6.60 0.20 10.00
C GLY A 38 -5.98 -0.13 8.64
N VAL A 39 -6.69 0.29 7.59
CA VAL A 39 -6.15 0.43 6.25
C VAL A 39 -5.78 1.91 6.02
N PRO A 40 -5.03 2.28 4.96
CA PRO A 40 -4.63 3.68 4.73
C PRO A 40 -5.78 4.69 4.88
N TYR A 41 -6.92 4.43 4.25
CA TYR A 41 -8.11 5.29 4.33
C TYR A 41 -8.52 5.63 5.78
N HIS A 42 -8.43 4.68 6.71
CA HIS A 42 -8.77 4.92 8.11
C HIS A 42 -7.83 5.96 8.74
N TYR A 43 -6.53 5.81 8.51
CA TYR A 43 -5.52 6.70 9.05
C TYR A 43 -5.55 8.09 8.43
N GLU A 44 -5.74 8.18 7.12
CA GLU A 44 -5.95 9.45 6.43
C GLU A 44 -7.19 10.18 6.97
N THR A 45 -8.31 9.45 7.15
CA THR A 45 -9.53 10.00 7.72
C THR A 45 -9.31 10.52 9.14
N MET A 46 -8.68 9.72 10.02
CA MET A 46 -8.37 10.17 11.37
C MET A 46 -7.46 11.40 11.38
N CYS A 47 -6.47 11.48 10.51
CA CYS A 47 -5.62 12.64 10.36
C CYS A 47 -6.40 13.89 9.90
N ARG A 48 -7.35 13.74 8.97
CA ARG A 48 -8.24 14.83 8.51
C ARG A 48 -9.19 15.30 9.62
N LEU A 49 -9.69 14.37 10.44
CA LEU A 49 -10.52 14.67 11.62
C LEU A 49 -9.74 15.26 12.80
N ARG A 50 -8.41 15.36 12.69
CA ARG A 50 -7.45 15.77 13.71
C ARG A 50 -7.37 14.75 14.86
N LEU A 51 -6.33 13.91 14.82
CA LEU A 51 -6.07 12.82 15.78
C LEU A 51 -6.27 13.24 17.24
N GLU A 52 -5.85 14.44 17.58
CA GLU A 52 -5.87 15.00 18.94
C GLU A 52 -7.29 15.29 19.45
N ARG A 53 -8.29 15.29 18.57
CA ARG A 53 -9.71 15.52 18.90
C ARG A 53 -10.52 14.24 18.97
N LEU A 54 -9.95 13.13 18.56
CA LEU A 54 -10.60 11.84 18.57
C LEU A 54 -10.37 11.15 19.92
N PRO A 55 -11.32 10.35 20.41
CA PRO A 55 -11.20 9.64 21.69
C PRO A 55 -10.28 8.41 21.54
N LEU A 56 -9.01 8.66 21.29
CA LEU A 56 -7.99 7.63 21.05
C LEU A 56 -7.15 7.29 22.28
N THR A 57 -7.40 7.92 23.43
CA THR A 57 -6.57 7.78 24.65
C THR A 57 -6.54 6.36 25.20
N GLY A 58 -7.59 5.57 24.97
CA GLY A 58 -7.67 4.15 25.32
C GLY A 58 -6.89 3.23 24.38
N ILE A 59 -6.60 3.69 23.17
CA ILE A 59 -5.94 2.87 22.14
C ILE A 59 -4.45 2.75 22.46
N LYS A 60 -4.00 1.55 22.77
CA LYS A 60 -2.60 1.22 23.05
C LYS A 60 -1.82 0.83 21.79
N THR A 61 -2.52 0.31 20.79
CA THR A 61 -1.88 -0.23 19.59
C THR A 61 -2.68 0.14 18.35
N PHE A 62 -1.98 0.71 17.38
CA PHE A 62 -2.46 0.95 16.03
C PHE A 62 -1.72 0.01 15.08
N THR A 63 -2.43 -0.64 14.15
CA THR A 63 -1.81 -1.48 13.14
C THR A 63 -2.32 -1.11 11.75
N GLN A 64 -1.41 -0.87 10.81
CA GLN A 64 -1.72 -0.48 9.44
C GLN A 64 -1.34 -1.60 8.47
N ALA A 65 -2.25 -1.97 7.60
CA ALA A 65 -2.02 -2.94 6.53
C ALA A 65 -2.98 -2.69 5.34
N GLY A 66 -2.82 -3.48 4.28
CA GLY A 66 -3.78 -3.52 3.16
C GLY A 66 -3.59 -2.47 2.07
N GLY A 67 -2.54 -1.68 2.14
CA GLY A 67 -2.13 -0.69 1.15
C GLY A 67 -1.01 0.17 1.69
N ARG A 68 -0.42 0.99 0.81
CA ARG A 68 0.59 1.97 1.20
C ARG A 68 -0.10 3.17 1.88
N LEU A 69 0.36 3.53 3.06
CA LEU A 69 0.00 4.78 3.72
C LEU A 69 1.07 5.83 3.37
N PRO A 70 0.71 7.00 2.81
CA PRO A 70 1.65 8.06 2.51
C PRO A 70 2.47 8.49 3.74
N GLU A 71 3.73 8.88 3.53
CA GLU A 71 4.68 9.18 4.60
C GLU A 71 4.17 10.28 5.53
N THR A 72 3.58 11.33 4.97
CA THR A 72 3.01 12.45 5.74
C THR A 72 1.99 12.01 6.78
N PHE A 73 1.18 11.00 6.48
CA PHE A 73 0.23 10.44 7.45
C PHE A 73 0.92 9.50 8.45
N LYS A 74 1.89 8.70 8.00
CA LYS A 74 2.69 7.86 8.90
C LYS A 74 3.41 8.69 9.96
N GLU A 75 4.05 9.78 9.55
CA GLU A 75 4.73 10.71 10.45
C GLU A 75 3.78 11.33 11.47
N ARG A 76 2.59 11.76 11.04
CA ARG A 76 1.58 12.31 11.96
C ARG A 76 1.12 11.29 13.00
N ILE A 77 0.88 10.05 12.58
CA ILE A 77 0.44 8.98 13.50
C ILE A 77 1.57 8.60 14.44
N THR A 78 2.78 8.46 13.94
CA THR A 78 3.98 8.18 14.76
C THR A 78 4.23 9.31 15.76
N GLY A 79 4.09 10.57 15.36
CA GLY A 79 4.18 11.72 16.27
C GLY A 79 3.12 11.64 17.37
N TYR A 80 1.87 11.35 17.02
CA TYR A 80 0.79 11.15 17.99
C TYR A 80 1.10 10.01 18.96
N THR A 81 1.52 8.84 18.45
CA THR A 81 1.80 7.67 19.29
C THR A 81 2.98 7.88 20.25
N LYS A 82 3.99 8.66 19.85
CA LYS A 82 5.10 9.07 20.73
C LYS A 82 4.61 9.91 21.90
N THR A 83 3.65 10.81 21.69
CA THR A 83 3.12 11.67 22.76
C THR A 83 2.19 10.94 23.71
N THR A 84 1.46 9.93 23.22
CA THR A 84 0.48 9.18 24.02
C THR A 84 1.05 7.89 24.65
N GLY A 85 2.26 7.47 24.24
CA GLY A 85 2.84 6.19 24.66
C GLY A 85 2.21 4.97 24.00
N SER A 86 1.32 5.15 23.01
CA SER A 86 0.79 4.07 22.19
C SER A 86 1.80 3.62 21.12
N LYS A 87 1.51 2.52 20.43
CA LYS A 87 2.41 1.94 19.43
C LYS A 87 1.75 1.91 18.05
N PHE A 88 2.52 2.22 17.00
CA PHE A 88 2.07 2.14 15.63
C PHE A 88 2.92 1.16 14.83
N TYR A 89 2.29 0.12 14.29
CA TYR A 89 2.93 -0.92 13.49
C TYR A 89 2.51 -0.81 12.03
N VAL A 90 3.48 -0.73 11.13
CA VAL A 90 3.25 -0.87 9.70
C VAL A 90 3.47 -2.32 9.32
N MET A 91 2.53 -2.90 8.56
CA MET A 91 2.55 -4.33 8.23
C MET A 91 2.32 -4.53 6.74
N TYR A 92 2.99 -5.55 6.21
CA TYR A 92 2.81 -5.99 4.84
C TYR A 92 2.36 -7.44 4.79
N GLY A 93 1.55 -7.73 3.79
CA GLY A 93 1.10 -9.07 3.49
C GLY A 93 -0.11 -9.10 2.58
N GLN A 94 -0.47 -10.29 2.15
CA GLN A 94 -1.61 -10.55 1.28
C GLN A 94 -2.34 -11.82 1.73
N THR A 95 -3.56 -11.99 1.23
CA THR A 95 -4.44 -13.09 1.64
C THR A 95 -3.78 -14.46 1.45
N GLU A 96 -2.98 -14.57 0.41
CA GLU A 96 -2.21 -15.74 0.00
C GLU A 96 -1.14 -16.18 1.02
N ALA A 97 -0.86 -15.32 2.03
CA ALA A 97 0.05 -15.63 3.14
C ALA A 97 -0.60 -15.35 4.51
N SER A 98 -1.90 -15.57 4.67
CA SER A 98 -2.71 -15.62 5.91
C SER A 98 -2.70 -14.39 6.83
N PRO A 99 -2.86 -13.22 6.43
CA PRO A 99 -2.39 -12.28 5.43
C PRO A 99 -1.16 -11.46 5.88
N ARG A 100 -0.35 -11.93 6.83
CA ARG A 100 0.76 -11.16 7.41
C ARG A 100 2.11 -11.80 7.13
N MET A 101 2.98 -11.06 6.45
CA MET A 101 4.31 -11.50 6.07
C MET A 101 5.40 -10.72 6.82
N SER A 102 5.21 -9.39 7.01
CA SER A 102 6.18 -8.58 7.76
C SER A 102 5.52 -7.56 8.68
N THR A 103 6.33 -7.01 9.57
CA THR A 103 5.95 -5.93 10.48
C THR A 103 7.14 -5.02 10.75
N LEU A 104 6.94 -3.71 10.56
CA LEU A 104 7.85 -2.67 11.02
C LEU A 104 7.51 -2.34 12.48
N GLN A 105 8.45 -2.60 13.37
CA GLN A 105 8.34 -2.27 14.79
C GLN A 105 8.38 -0.75 14.98
N PRO A 106 7.60 -0.19 15.92
CA PRO A 106 7.57 1.26 16.17
C PRO A 106 8.94 1.87 16.45
N GLU A 107 9.81 1.13 17.11
CA GLU A 107 11.16 1.55 17.50
C GLU A 107 12.09 1.68 16.28
N MET A 108 11.79 0.96 15.19
CA MET A 108 12.58 0.94 13.95
C MET A 108 12.09 1.96 12.92
N TYR A 109 10.94 2.60 13.15
CA TYR A 109 10.32 3.49 12.17
C TYR A 109 11.24 4.63 11.71
N GLU A 110 11.94 5.29 12.62
CA GLU A 110 12.78 6.44 12.26
C GLU A 110 13.98 6.07 11.37
N LEU A 111 14.48 4.85 11.49
CA LEU A 111 15.60 4.34 10.69
C LEU A 111 15.14 3.77 9.34
N HIS A 112 13.90 3.25 9.27
CA HIS A 112 13.38 2.52 8.11
C HIS A 112 11.99 3.02 7.70
N LYS A 113 11.80 4.34 7.55
CA LYS A 113 10.50 4.99 7.31
C LYS A 113 9.71 4.43 6.12
N GLU A 114 10.40 4.10 5.03
CA GLU A 114 9.78 3.57 3.82
C GLU A 114 9.53 2.05 3.87
N SER A 115 10.11 1.36 4.85
CA SER A 115 10.02 -0.08 4.98
C SER A 115 8.66 -0.53 5.51
N VAL A 116 8.29 -1.74 5.16
CA VAL A 116 7.18 -2.50 5.72
C VAL A 116 7.64 -3.52 6.78
N GLY A 117 8.89 -3.39 7.22
CA GLY A 117 9.51 -4.18 8.27
C GLY A 117 10.20 -5.46 7.79
N GLN A 118 10.59 -6.27 8.74
CA GLN A 118 11.23 -7.56 8.54
C GLN A 118 10.19 -8.68 8.51
N ALA A 119 10.55 -9.82 7.90
CA ALA A 119 9.71 -11.01 7.88
C ALA A 119 9.33 -11.46 9.31
N LEU A 120 8.13 -11.97 9.46
CA LEU A 120 7.70 -12.59 10.72
C LEU A 120 8.50 -13.89 10.98
N PRO A 121 8.62 -14.32 12.25
CA PRO A 121 9.30 -15.56 12.59
C PRO A 121 8.82 -16.75 11.76
N GLY A 122 9.76 -17.47 11.15
CA GLY A 122 9.50 -18.58 10.24
C GLY A 122 9.27 -18.18 8.80
N GLY A 123 9.23 -16.88 8.50
CA GLY A 123 9.16 -16.36 7.13
C GLY A 123 10.47 -15.78 6.66
N GLU A 124 10.65 -15.70 5.35
CA GLU A 124 11.81 -15.12 4.69
C GLU A 124 11.39 -14.41 3.41
N PHE A 125 11.99 -13.25 3.13
CA PHE A 125 11.87 -12.60 1.83
C PHE A 125 13.14 -12.79 1.02
N ILE A 126 12.99 -13.07 -0.26
CA ILE A 126 14.05 -12.97 -1.26
C ILE A 126 13.60 -12.08 -2.41
N ILE A 127 14.55 -11.47 -3.10
CA ILE A 127 14.30 -10.65 -4.27
C ILE A 127 14.83 -11.39 -5.49
N GLU A 128 13.97 -11.59 -6.50
CA GLU A 128 14.30 -12.29 -7.74
C GLU A 128 14.24 -11.34 -8.95
N ASP A 129 15.04 -11.63 -9.98
CA ASP A 129 14.90 -11.03 -11.29
C ASP A 129 13.82 -11.75 -12.14
N ASP A 130 13.62 -11.27 -13.38
CA ASP A 130 12.64 -11.87 -14.34
C ASP A 130 12.99 -13.33 -14.71
N GLN A 131 14.24 -13.77 -14.48
CA GLN A 131 14.72 -15.12 -14.73
C GLN A 131 14.66 -16.01 -13.47
N LYS A 132 14.07 -15.49 -12.40
CA LYS A 132 13.97 -16.15 -11.07
C LYS A 132 15.31 -16.37 -10.39
N LYS A 133 16.31 -15.58 -10.72
CA LYS A 133 17.60 -15.57 -10.04
C LYS A 133 17.54 -14.61 -8.85
N VAL A 134 18.01 -15.08 -7.69
CA VAL A 134 18.09 -14.26 -6.49
C VAL A 134 19.06 -13.09 -6.71
N LEU A 135 18.60 -11.90 -6.40
CA LEU A 135 19.35 -10.67 -6.50
C LEU A 135 20.10 -10.35 -5.20
N PRO A 136 21.24 -9.62 -5.27
CA PRO A 136 21.93 -9.12 -4.09
C PRO A 136 21.07 -8.14 -3.29
N VAL A 137 21.38 -8.01 -2.00
CA VAL A 137 20.81 -7.00 -1.11
C VAL A 137 20.92 -5.60 -1.73
N GLY A 138 19.88 -4.79 -1.54
CA GLY A 138 19.75 -3.45 -2.13
C GLY A 138 19.27 -3.43 -3.58
N SER A 139 19.22 -4.58 -4.27
CA SER A 139 18.74 -4.66 -5.65
C SER A 139 17.22 -4.73 -5.71
N LYS A 140 16.61 -3.98 -6.62
CA LYS A 140 15.17 -4.01 -6.86
C LYS A 140 14.79 -5.19 -7.75
N GLY A 141 13.72 -5.89 -7.40
CA GLY A 141 13.19 -7.01 -8.17
C GLY A 141 11.84 -7.49 -7.65
N GLN A 142 11.45 -8.70 -8.04
CA GLN A 142 10.22 -9.38 -7.61
C GLN A 142 10.37 -9.85 -6.16
N ILE A 143 9.39 -9.52 -5.34
CA ILE A 143 9.35 -9.99 -3.94
C ILE A 143 8.79 -11.41 -3.91
N VAL A 144 9.58 -12.34 -3.39
CA VAL A 144 9.16 -13.72 -3.11
C VAL A 144 9.19 -13.94 -1.61
N PHE A 145 8.12 -14.50 -1.09
CA PHE A 145 8.00 -14.83 0.33
C PHE A 145 8.02 -16.35 0.53
N HIS A 146 8.83 -16.80 1.44
CA HIS A 146 8.89 -18.17 1.92
C HIS A 146 8.32 -18.23 3.34
N GLY A 147 7.36 -19.08 3.60
CA GLY A 147 6.82 -19.20 4.95
C GLY A 147 5.74 -20.28 5.11
N PRO A 148 5.55 -20.79 6.34
CA PRO A 148 4.56 -21.82 6.64
C PRO A 148 3.11 -21.32 6.56
N ASN A 149 2.92 -20.01 6.48
CA ASN A 149 1.63 -19.35 6.36
C ASN A 149 1.21 -19.08 4.91
N VAL A 150 2.00 -19.50 3.92
CA VAL A 150 1.60 -19.46 2.51
C VAL A 150 0.46 -20.43 2.28
N MET A 151 -0.55 -20.01 1.52
CA MET A 151 -1.68 -20.85 1.15
C MET A 151 -1.23 -22.08 0.34
N LEU A 152 -2.05 -23.13 0.32
CA LEU A 152 -1.76 -24.34 -0.45
C LEU A 152 -1.91 -24.14 -1.97
N GLY A 153 -2.83 -23.26 -2.38
CA GLY A 153 -3.14 -22.97 -3.78
C GLY A 153 -4.45 -22.19 -3.89
N TYR A 154 -4.84 -21.86 -5.11
CA TYR A 154 -6.15 -21.28 -5.40
C TYR A 154 -7.17 -22.40 -5.66
N GLY A 155 -8.40 -22.22 -5.17
CA GLY A 155 -9.52 -23.11 -5.43
C GLY A 155 -10.64 -22.36 -6.15
N ALA A 156 -10.96 -22.74 -7.37
CA ALA A 156 -12.09 -22.25 -8.14
C ALA A 156 -13.26 -23.25 -8.16
N SER A 157 -12.95 -24.51 -7.92
CA SER A 157 -13.93 -25.60 -7.95
C SER A 157 -13.76 -26.54 -6.75
N LYS A 158 -14.71 -27.47 -6.56
CA LYS A 158 -14.66 -28.46 -5.49
C LYS A 158 -13.50 -29.46 -5.66
N GLU A 159 -13.15 -29.74 -6.88
CA GLU A 159 -12.08 -30.67 -7.26
C GLU A 159 -10.71 -30.14 -6.83
N ASP A 160 -10.52 -28.81 -6.82
CA ASP A 160 -9.27 -28.16 -6.42
C ASP A 160 -8.94 -28.36 -4.93
N LEU A 161 -9.95 -28.70 -4.11
CA LEU A 161 -9.72 -29.04 -2.69
C LEU A 161 -8.86 -30.29 -2.51
N ALA A 162 -8.74 -31.13 -3.54
CA ALA A 162 -7.91 -32.33 -3.53
C ALA A 162 -6.51 -32.11 -4.15
N ALA A 163 -6.19 -30.93 -4.66
CA ALA A 163 -4.92 -30.63 -5.34
C ALA A 163 -3.68 -30.65 -4.41
N GLY A 164 -3.91 -30.49 -3.09
CA GLY A 164 -2.83 -30.48 -2.11
C GLY A 164 -2.05 -29.17 -2.05
N ASP A 165 -0.80 -29.23 -1.63
CA ASP A 165 0.07 -28.06 -1.50
C ASP A 165 0.82 -27.78 -2.81
N GLU A 166 0.26 -26.91 -3.64
CA GLU A 166 0.84 -26.51 -4.92
C GLU A 166 1.96 -25.49 -4.76
N LEU A 167 1.86 -24.59 -3.76
CA LEU A 167 2.81 -23.51 -3.57
C LEU A 167 4.02 -23.90 -2.71
N ARG A 168 3.90 -24.97 -1.91
CA ARG A 168 5.00 -25.52 -1.09
C ARG A 168 5.70 -24.47 -0.24
N GLY A 169 4.91 -23.57 0.36
CA GLY A 169 5.43 -22.50 1.20
C GLY A 169 6.12 -21.35 0.44
N VAL A 170 6.02 -21.27 -0.88
CA VAL A 170 6.66 -20.22 -1.71
C VAL A 170 5.61 -19.37 -2.39
N LEU A 171 5.59 -18.08 -2.10
CA LEU A 171 4.66 -17.11 -2.69
C LEU A 171 5.41 -16.05 -3.49
N ARG A 172 5.19 -16.03 -4.80
CA ARG A 172 5.52 -14.89 -5.66
C ARG A 172 4.42 -13.85 -5.51
N THR A 173 4.74 -12.76 -4.81
CA THR A 173 3.74 -11.80 -4.35
C THR A 173 3.11 -10.96 -5.46
N GLY A 174 3.78 -10.85 -6.61
CA GLY A 174 3.44 -9.91 -7.66
C GLY A 174 3.79 -8.45 -7.31
N ASP A 175 4.38 -8.22 -6.16
CA ASP A 175 4.90 -6.93 -5.75
C ASP A 175 6.41 -6.85 -6.05
N THR A 176 6.93 -5.65 -6.27
CA THR A 176 8.35 -5.36 -6.49
C THR A 176 8.93 -4.61 -5.30
N GLY A 177 10.20 -4.80 -5.01
CA GLY A 177 10.86 -4.14 -3.89
C GLY A 177 12.34 -4.54 -3.75
N PHE A 178 12.90 -4.22 -2.61
CA PHE A 178 14.26 -4.59 -2.24
C PHE A 178 14.38 -4.81 -0.74
N LEU A 179 15.40 -5.54 -0.32
CA LEU A 179 15.83 -5.69 1.07
C LEU A 179 17.05 -4.81 1.31
N ASP A 180 17.09 -4.14 2.45
CA ASP A 180 18.32 -3.49 2.92
C ASP A 180 19.26 -4.49 3.64
N GLU A 181 20.44 -4.00 4.10
CA GLU A 181 21.46 -4.81 4.75
C GLU A 181 20.98 -5.43 6.06
N ASP A 182 20.01 -4.81 6.72
CA ASP A 182 19.42 -5.29 7.96
C ASP A 182 18.19 -6.19 7.73
N GLY A 183 17.83 -6.48 6.47
CA GLY A 183 16.71 -7.34 6.07
C GLY A 183 15.36 -6.67 6.16
N PHE A 184 15.29 -5.33 6.18
CA PHE A 184 14.03 -4.61 6.09
C PHE A 184 13.56 -4.51 4.64
N LEU A 185 12.29 -4.88 4.41
CA LEU A 185 11.68 -4.87 3.08
C LEU A 185 11.09 -3.49 2.76
N THR A 186 11.47 -2.94 1.61
CA THR A 186 10.82 -1.79 0.99
C THR A 186 10.06 -2.25 -0.24
N VAL A 187 8.73 -2.05 -0.24
CA VAL A 187 7.86 -2.34 -1.39
C VAL A 187 7.83 -1.13 -2.31
N THR A 188 8.24 -1.30 -3.57
CA THR A 188 8.33 -0.20 -4.55
C THR A 188 7.14 -0.14 -5.49
N GLY A 189 6.39 -1.22 -5.67
CA GLY A 189 5.20 -1.24 -6.54
C GLY A 189 4.74 -2.67 -6.85
N ARG A 190 4.05 -2.80 -7.98
CA ARG A 190 3.56 -4.09 -8.47
C ARG A 190 4.09 -4.41 -9.85
N ASP A 191 4.34 -5.68 -10.12
CA ASP A 191 4.74 -6.14 -11.46
C ASP A 191 3.66 -5.84 -12.51
N ALA A 192 2.40 -6.02 -12.18
CA ALA A 192 1.26 -5.65 -13.03
C ALA A 192 1.17 -4.15 -13.34
N ARG A 193 1.90 -3.31 -12.61
CA ARG A 193 2.02 -1.85 -12.81
C ARG A 193 3.34 -1.45 -13.48
N MET A 194 4.05 -2.42 -14.07
CA MET A 194 5.22 -2.13 -14.89
C MET A 194 4.77 -1.71 -16.29
N GLY A 195 4.93 -0.44 -16.58
CA GLY A 195 4.71 0.13 -17.90
C GLY A 195 5.89 -0.13 -18.85
N LYS A 196 5.63 -0.09 -20.15
CA LYS A 196 6.66 -0.15 -21.19
C LYS A 196 6.46 0.99 -22.20
N ILE A 197 7.34 1.98 -22.16
CA ILE A 197 7.30 3.19 -23.00
C ILE A 197 8.51 3.17 -23.92
N TYR A 198 8.31 3.08 -25.21
CA TYR A 198 9.40 2.97 -26.22
C TYR A 198 10.47 1.92 -25.87
N GLY A 199 10.08 0.82 -25.21
CA GLY A 199 11.01 -0.24 -24.77
C GLY A 199 11.59 -0.06 -23.37
N TRP A 200 11.44 1.10 -22.73
CA TRP A 200 11.86 1.34 -21.36
C TRP A 200 10.82 0.80 -20.38
N ARG A 201 11.27 0.03 -19.38
CA ARG A 201 10.42 -0.44 -18.30
C ARG A 201 10.30 0.64 -17.23
N ILE A 202 9.07 0.96 -16.81
CA ILE A 202 8.77 1.99 -15.83
C ILE A 202 7.81 1.41 -14.80
N ASN A 203 8.15 1.60 -13.55
CA ASN A 203 7.23 1.32 -12.46
C ASN A 203 6.24 2.49 -12.31
N LEU A 204 4.99 2.27 -12.75
CA LEU A 204 3.94 3.30 -12.68
C LEU A 204 3.56 3.65 -11.23
N ASP A 205 3.77 2.76 -10.27
CA ASP A 205 3.55 3.05 -8.85
C ASP A 205 4.65 3.97 -8.29
N GLU A 206 5.91 3.83 -8.74
CA GLU A 206 6.99 4.78 -8.39
C GLU A 206 6.75 6.16 -9.01
N LEU A 207 6.29 6.18 -10.26
CA LEU A 207 5.97 7.42 -10.95
C LEU A 207 4.77 8.13 -10.32
N GLU A 208 3.72 7.39 -9.98
CA GLU A 208 2.54 7.91 -9.29
C GLU A 208 2.91 8.55 -7.94
N ARG A 209 3.80 7.89 -7.17
CA ARG A 209 4.31 8.45 -5.92
C ARG A 209 5.05 9.79 -6.08
N GLU A 210 5.85 9.91 -7.12
CA GLU A 210 6.53 11.17 -7.41
C GLU A 210 5.55 12.28 -7.75
N ILE A 211 4.50 11.95 -8.50
CA ILE A 211 3.45 12.88 -8.89
C ILE A 211 2.59 13.28 -7.68
N GLU A 212 2.34 12.36 -6.76
CA GLU A 212 1.58 12.61 -5.51
C GLU A 212 2.22 13.64 -4.58
N GLU A 213 3.53 13.92 -4.71
CA GLU A 213 4.20 15.02 -4.00
C GLU A 213 3.72 16.40 -4.45
N TYR A 214 3.14 16.50 -5.66
CA TYR A 214 2.69 17.77 -6.27
C TYR A 214 1.16 17.89 -6.29
N LEU A 215 0.44 16.80 -6.56
CA LEU A 215 -1.01 16.82 -6.72
C LEU A 215 -1.64 15.43 -6.47
N SER A 216 -2.93 15.43 -6.10
CA SER A 216 -3.70 14.18 -6.02
C SER A 216 -3.96 13.61 -7.41
N ALA A 217 -3.29 12.51 -7.74
CA ALA A 217 -3.34 11.93 -9.08
C ALA A 217 -3.37 10.40 -9.07
N CYS A 218 -3.67 9.85 -10.24
CA CYS A 218 -3.46 8.45 -10.57
C CYS A 218 -2.80 8.33 -11.93
N VAL A 219 -1.98 7.31 -12.13
CA VAL A 219 -1.18 7.13 -13.33
C VAL A 219 -1.57 5.84 -14.03
N VAL A 220 -1.81 5.89 -15.33
CA VAL A 220 -2.01 4.71 -16.18
C VAL A 220 -1.22 4.85 -17.47
N GLN A 221 -0.88 3.71 -18.07
CA GLN A 221 -0.31 3.69 -19.40
C GLN A 221 -1.39 3.40 -20.43
N LEU A 222 -1.38 4.17 -21.53
CA LEU A 222 -2.12 3.87 -22.74
C LEU A 222 -1.17 4.04 -23.94
N ASP A 223 -0.91 2.98 -24.65
CA ASP A 223 0.11 2.89 -25.72
C ASP A 223 1.50 3.31 -25.21
N ASN A 224 2.16 4.22 -25.91
CA ASN A 224 3.45 4.80 -25.50
C ASN A 224 3.30 6.11 -24.71
N ASN A 225 2.14 6.36 -24.09
CA ASN A 225 1.91 7.53 -23.27
C ASN A 225 1.60 7.14 -21.81
N ILE A 226 2.03 8.01 -20.92
CA ILE A 226 1.71 7.99 -19.50
C ILE A 226 0.63 9.03 -19.28
N TRP A 227 -0.52 8.59 -18.83
CA TRP A 227 -1.65 9.45 -18.53
C TRP A 227 -1.74 9.69 -17.04
N ILE A 228 -1.74 10.97 -16.66
CA ILE A 228 -1.88 11.47 -15.31
C ILE A 228 -3.30 11.99 -15.15
N GLY A 229 -4.14 11.20 -14.47
CA GLY A 229 -5.48 11.62 -14.07
C GLY A 229 -5.40 12.37 -12.75
N TYR A 230 -5.88 13.62 -12.67
CA TYR A 230 -5.76 14.47 -11.49
C TYR A 230 -7.09 15.12 -11.10
N LEU A 231 -7.21 15.54 -9.83
CA LEU A 231 -8.46 16.09 -9.28
C LEU A 231 -8.41 17.62 -9.09
N ASP A 232 -7.24 18.16 -8.81
CA ASP A 232 -7.08 19.58 -8.44
C ASP A 232 -6.73 20.42 -9.65
N SER A 233 -7.02 21.71 -9.62
CA SER A 233 -6.57 22.62 -10.67
C SER A 233 -5.04 22.65 -10.72
N LEU A 234 -4.50 22.36 -11.89
CA LEU A 234 -3.06 22.37 -12.14
C LEU A 234 -2.70 23.57 -13.03
N ASP A 235 -2.08 24.59 -12.43
CA ASP A 235 -1.58 25.72 -13.20
C ASP A 235 -0.34 25.36 -14.04
N GLU A 236 0.01 26.24 -14.96
CA GLU A 236 1.13 25.99 -15.89
C GLU A 236 2.49 25.90 -15.21
N GLU A 237 2.71 26.63 -14.12
CA GLU A 237 3.98 26.66 -13.38
C GLU A 237 4.16 25.35 -12.62
N SER A 238 3.17 24.93 -11.83
CA SER A 238 3.14 23.65 -11.10
C SER A 238 3.25 22.46 -12.05
N ARG A 239 2.59 22.51 -13.20
CA ARG A 239 2.70 21.47 -14.24
C ARG A 239 4.11 21.38 -14.80
N LYS A 240 4.79 22.50 -15.00
CA LYS A 240 6.16 22.54 -15.51
C LYS A 240 7.16 22.02 -14.48
N GLU A 241 6.98 22.35 -13.20
CA GLU A 241 7.80 21.81 -12.11
C GLU A 241 7.65 20.31 -12.00
N LEU A 242 6.42 19.80 -11.97
CA LEU A 242 6.13 18.38 -11.97
C LEU A 242 6.79 17.66 -13.17
N LEU A 243 6.60 18.17 -14.39
CA LEU A 243 7.19 17.57 -15.57
C LEU A 243 8.71 17.54 -15.51
N ASN A 244 9.34 18.59 -15.01
CA ASN A 244 10.79 18.62 -14.84
C ASN A 244 11.26 17.55 -13.86
N ALA A 245 10.60 17.40 -12.71
CA ALA A 245 10.93 16.41 -11.70
C ALA A 245 10.82 14.98 -12.26
N VAL A 246 9.68 14.64 -12.86
CA VAL A 246 9.45 13.27 -13.36
C VAL A 246 10.30 12.93 -14.58
N THR A 247 10.54 13.89 -15.49
CA THR A 247 11.39 13.64 -16.66
C THR A 247 12.85 13.44 -16.27
N GLN A 248 13.33 14.19 -15.30
CA GLN A 248 14.70 14.05 -14.78
C GLN A 248 14.88 12.72 -14.05
N LYS A 249 13.95 12.39 -13.15
CA LYS A 249 14.04 11.17 -12.33
C LYS A 249 13.89 9.89 -13.13
N PHE A 250 12.95 9.86 -14.07
CA PHE A 250 12.63 8.65 -14.86
C PHE A 250 13.28 8.61 -16.23
N SER A 251 14.04 9.65 -16.61
CA SER A 251 14.72 9.78 -17.92
C SER A 251 13.77 9.61 -19.10
N LEU A 252 12.55 10.14 -19.00
CA LEU A 252 11.53 10.10 -20.04
C LEU A 252 11.35 11.45 -20.70
N PRO A 253 11.06 11.48 -22.00
CA PRO A 253 10.74 12.74 -22.70
C PRO A 253 9.39 13.29 -22.23
N VAL A 254 9.29 14.63 -22.11
CA VAL A 254 8.04 15.32 -21.73
C VAL A 254 6.84 14.89 -22.59
N SER A 255 7.07 14.57 -23.86
CA SER A 255 6.02 14.24 -24.84
C SER A 255 5.20 12.99 -24.49
N VAL A 256 5.75 12.09 -23.66
CA VAL A 256 5.02 10.86 -23.22
C VAL A 256 3.97 11.14 -22.16
N PHE A 257 4.07 12.27 -21.45
CA PHE A 257 3.14 12.60 -20.38
C PHE A 257 1.90 13.31 -20.94
N LYS A 258 0.74 12.79 -20.58
CA LYS A 258 -0.57 13.36 -20.91
C LYS A 258 -1.32 13.61 -19.60
N PHE A 259 -2.04 14.71 -19.55
CA PHE A 259 -2.80 15.12 -18.38
C PHE A 259 -4.29 15.08 -18.68
N VAL A 260 -5.07 14.60 -17.75
CA VAL A 260 -6.53 14.57 -17.83
C VAL A 260 -7.13 14.91 -16.46
N GLU A 261 -7.99 15.92 -16.44
CA GLU A 261 -8.74 16.28 -15.25
C GLU A 261 -9.88 15.28 -15.04
N LEU A 262 -10.01 14.78 -13.81
CA LEU A 262 -11.02 13.82 -13.41
C LEU A 262 -11.92 14.44 -12.33
N ASN A 263 -13.21 14.17 -12.38
CA ASN A 263 -14.13 14.57 -11.31
C ASN A 263 -13.90 13.76 -10.01
N ALA A 264 -13.47 12.54 -10.14
CA ALA A 264 -13.10 11.66 -9.04
C ALA A 264 -12.15 10.56 -9.55
N ILE A 265 -11.21 10.11 -8.72
CA ILE A 265 -10.42 8.91 -8.99
C ILE A 265 -11.28 7.69 -8.64
N PRO A 266 -11.62 6.82 -9.62
CA PRO A 266 -12.39 5.61 -9.35
C PRO A 266 -11.71 4.71 -8.31
N THR A 267 -12.53 4.15 -7.41
CA THR A 267 -12.05 3.22 -6.39
C THR A 267 -12.82 1.91 -6.42
N THR A 268 -12.16 0.83 -6.07
CA THR A 268 -12.78 -0.48 -5.84
C THR A 268 -13.65 -0.47 -4.57
N SER A 269 -14.45 -1.50 -4.36
CA SER A 269 -15.21 -1.71 -3.11
C SER A 269 -14.34 -1.77 -1.83
N ARG A 270 -13.02 -1.93 -1.99
CA ARG A 270 -12.04 -1.94 -0.91
C ARG A 270 -11.29 -0.60 -0.77
N ASN A 271 -11.81 0.49 -1.36
CA ASN A 271 -11.20 1.83 -1.36
C ASN A 271 -9.76 1.87 -1.90
N LYS A 272 -9.44 1.06 -2.91
CA LYS A 272 -8.18 1.13 -3.67
C LYS A 272 -8.47 1.73 -5.03
N THR A 273 -7.52 2.47 -5.60
CA THR A 273 -7.65 3.00 -6.96
C THR A 273 -7.98 1.87 -7.94
N ASP A 274 -9.06 2.06 -8.71
CA ASP A 274 -9.46 1.16 -9.79
C ASP A 274 -8.85 1.63 -11.10
N TYR A 275 -7.63 1.20 -11.35
CA TYR A 275 -6.87 1.59 -12.55
C TYR A 275 -7.52 1.14 -13.86
N ASN A 276 -8.33 0.08 -13.85
CA ASN A 276 -9.07 -0.35 -15.03
C ASN A 276 -10.17 0.66 -15.39
N SER A 277 -10.92 1.12 -14.38
CA SER A 277 -11.92 2.17 -14.57
C SER A 277 -11.27 3.51 -14.97
N VAL A 278 -10.12 3.86 -14.38
CA VAL A 278 -9.34 5.05 -14.79
C VAL A 278 -8.93 4.95 -16.26
N LEU A 279 -8.37 3.81 -16.67
CA LEU A 279 -7.95 3.59 -18.05
C LEU A 279 -9.12 3.71 -19.03
N GLN A 280 -10.30 3.21 -18.67
CA GLN A 280 -11.49 3.33 -19.49
C GLN A 280 -11.95 4.78 -19.65
N LEU A 281 -11.99 5.55 -18.55
CA LEU A 281 -12.32 6.98 -18.58
C LEU A 281 -11.37 7.76 -19.50
N ILE A 282 -10.07 7.46 -19.44
CA ILE A 282 -9.05 8.09 -20.27
C ILE A 282 -9.24 7.73 -21.74
N LYS A 283 -9.53 6.47 -22.08
CA LYS A 283 -9.82 6.05 -23.45
C LYS A 283 -11.03 6.79 -24.01
N ASP A 284 -12.10 6.94 -23.22
CA ASP A 284 -13.33 7.62 -23.63
C ASP A 284 -13.11 9.13 -23.87
N GLN A 285 -12.16 9.75 -23.13
CA GLN A 285 -11.78 11.15 -23.33
C GLN A 285 -10.78 11.35 -24.48
N ALA A 286 -9.86 10.43 -24.69
CA ALA A 286 -8.86 10.50 -25.76
C ALA A 286 -9.45 10.29 -27.16
N GLN A 287 -10.69 9.76 -27.26
CA GLN A 287 -11.42 9.57 -28.51
C GLN A 287 -12.31 10.75 -28.88
N LYS A 288 -12.47 11.75 -28.00
CA LYS A 288 -13.21 13.00 -28.24
C LYS A 288 -12.28 14.11 -28.71
#